data_e2a2cb9c9a3ba7acc8c42d8bc4cc69c1
#
_entry.id   e2a2cb9c9a3ba7acc8c42d8bc4cc69c1
#
_cell.length_a   1.000
_cell.length_b   1.000
_cell.length_c   1.000
_cell.angle_alpha   90.00
_cell.angle_beta   90.00
_cell.angle_gamma   90.00
#
_symmetry.space_group_name_H-M   'P 1'
#
loop_
_entity.id
_entity.type
_entity.pdbx_description
1 polymer ?
#
loop_
_entity_poly.entity_id
_entity_poly.type
_entity_poly.pdbx_seq_one_letter_code
_entity_poly.pdbx_strand_id
1 'polypeptide(L)'
;SSIKVTKFFLGRRFRSYSFFTSQKSLYTPGTKLAISGKVKLTEYGKTFVDPQIEILKDNNDNFNFSGKILPLYSLGEALSNMSFIKLMKKVLIYAKQYPEILNKKQLDSLSLLSKGESLINIHFPPTQQALIESKKRLVFDELFLLQIKFLLRKRKTNKNVTSQQLPQKKSLLKEFLNTFPFELTKSQ
;
A
#
# COMPACT_ATOMS: atom_id res chain seq x y z
N SER A 1 8.92 -17.32 33.76
CA SER A 1 9.42 -15.94 33.52
C SER A 1 8.26 -15.01 33.24
N SER A 2 8.24 -13.83 33.87
CA SER A 2 7.19 -12.81 33.68
C SER A 2 7.74 -11.68 32.81
N ILE A 3 6.86 -11.05 32.02
CA ILE A 3 7.18 -9.86 31.25
C ILE A 3 6.12 -8.78 31.55
N LYS A 4 6.57 -7.55 31.75
CA LYS A 4 5.69 -6.42 32.02
C LYS A 4 5.11 -5.87 30.71
N VAL A 5 3.83 -5.52 30.72
CA VAL A 5 3.15 -4.89 29.57
C VAL A 5 2.53 -3.59 30.04
N THR A 6 2.91 -2.48 29.40
CA THR A 6 2.35 -1.17 29.70
C THR A 6 1.60 -0.64 28.48
N LYS A 7 0.29 -0.43 28.61
CA LYS A 7 -0.59 0.09 27.57
C LYS A 7 -1.07 1.50 27.94
N PHE A 8 -0.93 2.44 27.02
CA PHE A 8 -1.41 3.82 27.20
C PHE A 8 -2.73 4.03 26.47
N PHE A 9 -3.65 4.72 27.13
CA PHE A 9 -4.94 5.14 26.59
C PHE A 9 -5.01 6.65 26.63
N LEU A 10 -4.83 7.30 25.48
CA LEU A 10 -4.81 8.76 25.37
C LEU A 10 -6.18 9.28 24.89
N GLY A 11 -6.66 10.37 25.51
CA GLY A 11 -7.89 11.06 25.14
C GLY A 11 -8.99 11.03 26.20
N ARG A 12 -9.92 12.01 26.11
CA ARG A 12 -11.01 12.20 27.09
C ARG A 12 -11.91 10.97 27.23
N ARG A 13 -12.19 10.25 26.15
CA ARG A 13 -13.05 9.05 26.11
C ARG A 13 -12.54 7.88 26.98
N PHE A 14 -11.24 7.86 27.32
CA PHE A 14 -10.62 6.80 28.11
C PHE A 14 -10.44 7.16 29.59
N ARG A 15 -10.95 8.31 30.04
CA ARG A 15 -10.80 8.78 31.44
C ARG A 15 -11.87 8.24 32.38
N SER A 16 -12.92 7.56 31.85
CA SER A 16 -14.01 7.07 32.69
C SER A 16 -13.60 5.83 33.48
N TYR A 17 -14.07 5.72 34.70
CA TYR A 17 -13.87 4.54 35.56
C TYR A 17 -14.44 3.26 34.90
N SER A 18 -15.58 3.36 34.25
CA SER A 18 -16.22 2.26 33.52
C SER A 18 -15.34 1.69 32.42
N PHE A 19 -14.56 2.54 31.73
CA PHE A 19 -13.60 2.09 30.71
C PHE A 19 -12.51 1.19 31.32
N PHE A 20 -11.89 1.62 32.43
CA PHE A 20 -10.83 0.84 33.07
C PHE A 20 -11.37 -0.46 33.68
N THR A 21 -12.58 -0.45 34.22
CA THR A 21 -13.23 -1.67 34.71
C THR A 21 -13.48 -2.66 33.58
N SER A 22 -13.96 -2.18 32.44
CA SER A 22 -14.12 -3.01 31.23
C SER A 22 -12.78 -3.56 30.72
N GLN A 23 -11.71 -2.75 30.74
CA GLN A 23 -10.38 -3.23 30.35
C GLN A 23 -9.87 -4.32 31.31
N LYS A 24 -10.03 -4.14 32.63
CA LYS A 24 -9.64 -5.15 33.60
C LYS A 24 -10.39 -6.47 33.42
N SER A 25 -11.68 -6.44 33.08
CA SER A 25 -12.46 -7.66 32.83
C SER A 25 -12.02 -8.44 31.58
N LEU A 26 -11.37 -7.77 30.63
CA LEU A 26 -10.82 -8.41 29.44
C LEU A 26 -9.50 -9.15 29.71
N TYR A 27 -8.74 -8.74 30.72
CA TYR A 27 -7.41 -9.29 31.06
C TYR A 27 -7.42 -10.05 32.39
N THR A 28 -8.32 -10.98 32.54
CA THR A 28 -8.39 -11.82 33.74
C THR A 28 -7.23 -12.84 33.76
N PRO A 29 -6.78 -13.26 34.98
CA PRO A 29 -5.79 -14.33 35.07
C PRO A 29 -6.22 -15.58 34.29
N GLY A 30 -5.29 -16.14 33.52
CA GLY A 30 -5.57 -17.30 32.64
C GLY A 30 -5.96 -16.91 31.20
N THR A 31 -6.24 -15.63 30.89
CA THR A 31 -6.51 -15.20 29.53
C THR A 31 -5.26 -15.34 28.65
N LYS A 32 -5.40 -16.07 27.54
CA LYS A 32 -4.32 -16.18 26.54
C LYS A 32 -4.26 -14.91 25.68
N LEU A 33 -3.07 -14.34 25.57
CA LEU A 33 -2.83 -13.09 24.83
C LEU A 33 -1.73 -13.27 23.80
N ALA A 34 -1.93 -12.71 22.61
CA ALA A 34 -0.86 -12.44 21.67
C ALA A 34 -0.45 -10.98 21.80
N ILE A 35 0.83 -10.72 22.02
CA ILE A 35 1.37 -9.39 22.24
C ILE A 35 2.44 -9.11 21.18
N SER A 36 2.27 -8.03 20.44
CA SER A 36 3.19 -7.61 19.39
C SER A 36 3.60 -6.16 19.62
N GLY A 37 4.90 -5.88 19.64
CA GLY A 37 5.41 -4.53 19.86
C GLY A 37 6.89 -4.50 20.17
N LYS A 38 7.40 -3.29 20.42
CA LYS A 38 8.80 -3.09 20.79
C LYS A 38 9.02 -3.45 22.26
N VAL A 39 10.05 -4.27 22.51
CA VAL A 39 10.49 -4.58 23.87
C VAL A 39 11.55 -3.58 24.26
N LYS A 40 11.39 -2.95 25.43
CA LYS A 40 12.40 -2.13 26.08
C LYS A 40 12.98 -2.87 27.28
N LEU A 41 14.28 -2.78 27.45
CA LEU A 41 14.94 -3.22 28.68
C LEU A 41 14.90 -2.06 29.69
N THR A 42 14.35 -2.32 30.86
CA THR A 42 14.25 -1.39 31.99
C THR A 42 14.98 -1.98 33.19
N GLU A 43 15.19 -1.19 34.22
CA GLU A 43 15.79 -1.65 35.50
C GLU A 43 14.97 -2.83 36.11
N TYR A 44 13.68 -2.92 35.79
CA TYR A 44 12.79 -3.99 36.26
C TYR A 44 12.63 -5.15 35.24
N GLY A 45 13.52 -5.23 34.23
CA GLY A 45 13.50 -6.28 33.21
C GLY A 45 12.88 -5.87 31.90
N LYS A 46 12.53 -6.86 31.06
CA LYS A 46 11.96 -6.65 29.74
C LYS A 46 10.51 -6.17 29.83
N THR A 47 10.17 -5.08 29.14
CA THR A 47 8.85 -4.47 29.16
C THR A 47 8.36 -4.17 27.73
N PHE A 48 7.12 -4.57 27.40
CA PHE A 48 6.43 -4.06 26.23
C PHE A 48 5.82 -2.70 26.55
N VAL A 49 6.10 -1.70 25.71
CA VAL A 49 5.56 -0.34 25.84
C VAL A 49 4.58 -0.09 24.71
N ASP A 50 3.33 0.17 25.05
CA ASP A 50 2.20 0.40 24.14
C ASP A 50 2.07 -0.64 23.00
N PRO A 51 2.10 -1.95 23.32
CA PRO A 51 2.02 -2.99 22.30
C PRO A 51 0.60 -3.13 21.74
N GLN A 52 0.51 -3.83 20.62
CA GLN A 52 -0.75 -4.40 20.17
C GLN A 52 -1.04 -5.67 20.97
N ILE A 53 -2.25 -5.76 21.53
CA ILE A 53 -2.67 -6.91 22.34
C ILE A 53 -3.89 -7.53 21.66
N GLU A 54 -3.84 -8.83 21.43
CA GLU A 54 -4.94 -9.62 20.89
C GLU A 54 -5.31 -10.70 21.91
N ILE A 55 -6.60 -10.76 22.28
CA ILE A 55 -7.14 -11.79 23.19
C ILE A 55 -7.50 -13.00 22.33
N LEU A 56 -6.93 -14.15 22.67
CA LEU A 56 -7.19 -15.42 22.00
C LEU A 56 -8.41 -16.06 22.65
N LYS A 57 -9.50 -16.21 21.88
CA LYS A 57 -10.77 -16.72 22.40
C LYS A 57 -10.89 -18.23 22.36
N ASP A 58 -10.13 -18.92 21.50
CA ASP A 58 -10.21 -20.36 21.30
C ASP A 58 -8.82 -21.01 21.25
N ASN A 59 -8.77 -22.32 21.50
CA ASN A 59 -7.57 -23.15 21.41
C ASN A 59 -6.99 -23.27 19.97
N ASN A 60 -7.68 -22.76 18.96
CA ASN A 60 -7.13 -22.61 17.63
C ASN A 60 -6.29 -21.34 17.59
N ASP A 61 -4.99 -21.49 17.42
CA ASP A 61 -3.98 -20.43 17.31
C ASP A 61 -4.18 -19.52 16.06
N ASN A 62 -5.42 -19.28 15.68
CA ASN A 62 -5.75 -18.36 14.57
C ASN A 62 -5.64 -16.90 15.05
N PHE A 63 -4.42 -16.40 15.03
CA PHE A 63 -4.16 -14.99 15.24
C PHE A 63 -4.85 -14.16 14.14
N ASN A 64 -5.70 -13.22 14.53
CA ASN A 64 -6.30 -12.31 13.56
C ASN A 64 -5.27 -11.33 12.99
N PHE A 65 -4.28 -10.94 13.79
CA PHE A 65 -3.33 -9.88 13.46
C PHE A 65 -1.89 -10.25 13.76
N SER A 66 -1.61 -10.99 14.84
CA SER A 66 -0.26 -11.37 15.22
C SER A 66 0.39 -12.30 14.20
N GLY A 67 1.66 -12.06 13.88
CA GLY A 67 2.42 -12.82 12.88
C GLY A 67 2.02 -12.57 11.42
N LYS A 68 1.16 -11.57 11.14
CA LYS A 68 0.73 -11.18 9.78
C LYS A 68 1.28 -9.82 9.38
N ILE A 69 1.49 -9.64 8.09
CA ILE A 69 1.80 -8.33 7.53
C ILE A 69 0.49 -7.54 7.50
N LEU A 70 0.44 -6.42 8.22
CA LEU A 70 -0.73 -5.58 8.32
C LEU A 70 -0.48 -4.19 7.73
N PRO A 71 -1.47 -3.59 7.08
CA PRO A 71 -1.35 -2.23 6.58
C PRO A 71 -1.41 -1.22 7.73
N LEU A 72 -0.62 -0.16 7.58
CA LEU A 72 -0.68 1.04 8.41
C LEU A 72 -1.28 2.16 7.58
N TYR A 73 -2.49 2.58 7.96
CA TYR A 73 -3.20 3.65 7.26
C TYR A 73 -2.97 4.98 7.97
N SER A 74 -2.73 6.04 7.18
CA SER A 74 -2.68 7.41 7.69
C SER A 74 -4.10 7.89 7.94
N LEU A 75 -4.58 7.71 9.17
CA LEU A 75 -5.94 8.05 9.59
C LEU A 75 -5.94 9.28 10.50
N GLY A 76 -7.04 10.04 10.47
CA GLY A 76 -7.29 11.09 11.45
C GLY A 76 -7.60 10.52 12.85
N GLU A 77 -7.70 11.40 13.84
CA GLU A 77 -7.88 11.03 15.26
C GLU A 77 -9.15 10.24 15.57
N ALA A 78 -10.17 10.34 14.72
CA ALA A 78 -11.48 9.74 14.96
C ALA A 78 -11.53 8.23 14.73
N LEU A 79 -10.61 7.65 13.95
CA LEU A 79 -10.67 6.24 13.53
C LEU A 79 -9.37 5.51 13.86
N SER A 80 -9.46 4.40 14.59
CA SER A 80 -8.30 3.57 14.86
C SER A 80 -7.90 2.71 13.64
N ASN A 81 -6.61 2.44 13.48
CA ASN A 81 -6.11 1.57 12.40
C ASN A 81 -6.77 0.19 12.41
N MET A 82 -7.02 -0.38 13.60
CA MET A 82 -7.67 -1.68 13.74
C MET A 82 -9.14 -1.66 13.30
N SER A 83 -9.87 -0.57 13.57
CA SER A 83 -11.24 -0.40 13.08
C SER A 83 -11.29 -0.31 11.57
N PHE A 84 -10.33 0.41 10.98
CA PHE A 84 -10.22 0.54 9.53
C PHE A 84 -9.81 -0.79 8.87
N ILE A 85 -8.88 -1.55 9.44
CA ILE A 85 -8.52 -2.90 8.99
C ILE A 85 -9.75 -3.82 8.93
N LYS A 86 -10.60 -3.79 9.98
CA LYS A 86 -11.85 -4.58 10.01
C LYS A 86 -12.81 -4.17 8.88
N LEU A 87 -12.92 -2.87 8.61
CA LEU A 87 -13.73 -2.35 7.52
C LEU A 87 -13.17 -2.80 6.15
N MET A 88 -11.87 -2.65 5.94
CA MET A 88 -11.19 -3.08 4.70
C MET A 88 -11.37 -4.57 4.43
N LYS A 89 -11.29 -5.42 5.44
CA LYS A 89 -11.57 -6.87 5.28
C LYS A 89 -12.97 -7.13 4.72
N LYS A 90 -13.97 -6.35 5.12
CA LYS A 90 -15.35 -6.48 4.59
C LYS A 90 -15.47 -6.02 3.15
N VAL A 91 -14.79 -4.92 2.79
CA VAL A 91 -14.83 -4.35 1.43
C VAL A 91 -14.08 -5.24 0.44
N LEU A 92 -12.94 -5.79 0.82
CA LEU A 92 -12.09 -6.60 -0.06
C LEU A 92 -12.71 -7.92 -0.51
N ILE A 93 -13.81 -8.35 0.08
CA ILE A 93 -14.60 -9.50 -0.43
C ILE A 93 -15.02 -9.23 -1.89
N TYR A 94 -15.32 -7.99 -2.21
CA TYR A 94 -15.75 -7.56 -3.55
C TYR A 94 -14.58 -7.33 -4.52
N ALA A 95 -13.34 -7.35 -4.07
CA ALA A 95 -12.18 -7.09 -4.92
C ALA A 95 -12.04 -8.10 -6.08
N LYS A 96 -12.48 -9.35 -5.87
CA LYS A 96 -12.49 -10.38 -6.93
C LYS A 96 -13.47 -10.08 -8.06
N GLN A 97 -14.49 -9.25 -7.83
CA GLN A 97 -15.47 -8.83 -8.82
C GLN A 97 -15.00 -7.60 -9.62
N TYR A 98 -13.85 -7.02 -9.23
CA TYR A 98 -13.31 -5.87 -9.93
C TYR A 98 -12.92 -6.25 -11.36
N PRO A 99 -13.34 -5.47 -12.37
CA PRO A 99 -13.13 -5.84 -13.78
C PRO A 99 -11.63 -5.92 -14.11
N GLU A 100 -11.26 -7.02 -14.77
CA GLU A 100 -9.90 -7.23 -15.28
C GLU A 100 -9.80 -6.67 -16.70
N ILE A 101 -8.79 -5.81 -16.93
CA ILE A 101 -8.55 -5.18 -18.23
C ILE A 101 -7.66 -6.06 -19.12
N LEU A 102 -6.75 -6.81 -18.48
CA LEU A 102 -5.80 -7.68 -19.17
C LEU A 102 -6.37 -9.11 -19.27
N ASN A 103 -6.26 -9.72 -20.43
CA ASN A 103 -6.63 -11.13 -20.57
C ASN A 103 -5.57 -12.04 -19.92
N LYS A 104 -5.94 -13.30 -19.72
CA LYS A 104 -5.05 -14.28 -19.05
C LYS A 104 -3.69 -14.42 -19.72
N LYS A 105 -3.64 -14.48 -21.06
CA LYS A 105 -2.37 -14.58 -21.81
C LYS A 105 -1.43 -13.38 -21.55
N GLN A 106 -2.01 -12.17 -21.44
CA GLN A 106 -1.25 -10.96 -21.13
C GLN A 106 -0.72 -10.98 -19.70
N LEU A 107 -1.55 -11.41 -18.74
CA LEU A 107 -1.13 -11.54 -17.33
C LEU A 107 0.05 -12.52 -17.22
N ASP A 108 -0.06 -13.69 -17.85
CA ASP A 108 0.96 -14.73 -17.82
C ASP A 108 2.27 -14.25 -18.48
N SER A 109 2.17 -13.61 -19.67
CA SER A 109 3.35 -13.10 -20.39
C SER A 109 4.11 -11.99 -19.66
N LEU A 110 3.41 -11.18 -18.89
CA LEU A 110 3.99 -10.09 -18.10
C LEU A 110 4.32 -10.50 -16.66
N SER A 111 4.01 -11.73 -16.28
CA SER A 111 4.15 -12.24 -14.92
C SER A 111 3.47 -11.29 -13.90
N LEU A 112 2.19 -11.00 -14.14
CA LEU A 112 1.37 -10.13 -13.32
C LEU A 112 0.24 -10.91 -12.65
N LEU A 113 -0.06 -10.57 -11.40
CA LEU A 113 -1.25 -11.05 -10.71
C LEU A 113 -2.53 -10.44 -11.32
N SER A 114 -3.66 -11.09 -11.09
CA SER A 114 -4.96 -10.49 -11.40
C SER A 114 -5.19 -9.20 -10.59
N LYS A 115 -6.04 -8.31 -11.11
CA LYS A 115 -6.38 -7.05 -10.41
C LYS A 115 -6.98 -7.31 -9.04
N GLY A 116 -7.91 -8.24 -8.96
CA GLY A 116 -8.59 -8.60 -7.69
C GLY A 116 -7.64 -9.15 -6.64
N GLU A 117 -6.75 -10.08 -7.02
CA GLU A 117 -5.71 -10.59 -6.10
C GLU A 117 -4.76 -9.50 -5.63
N SER A 118 -4.35 -8.62 -6.53
CA SER A 118 -3.46 -7.52 -6.19
C SER A 118 -4.10 -6.54 -5.21
N LEU A 119 -5.40 -6.26 -5.35
CA LEU A 119 -6.14 -5.43 -4.40
C LEU A 119 -6.25 -6.07 -3.02
N ILE A 120 -6.39 -7.39 -2.95
CA ILE A 120 -6.42 -8.10 -1.66
C ILE A 120 -5.02 -8.12 -1.03
N ASN A 121 -4.02 -8.53 -1.80
CA ASN A 121 -2.68 -8.75 -1.29
C ASN A 121 -1.91 -7.46 -0.98
N ILE A 122 -2.27 -6.31 -1.57
CA ILE A 122 -1.66 -5.03 -1.17
C ILE A 122 -2.03 -4.64 0.27
N HIS A 123 -3.20 -5.08 0.73
CA HIS A 123 -3.69 -4.80 2.08
C HIS A 123 -3.40 -5.95 3.07
N PHE A 124 -3.56 -7.20 2.63
CA PHE A 124 -3.40 -8.39 3.49
C PHE A 124 -2.57 -9.46 2.77
N PRO A 125 -1.29 -9.20 2.52
CA PRO A 125 -0.44 -10.15 1.82
C PRO A 125 -0.17 -11.39 2.69
N PRO A 126 -0.26 -12.61 2.12
CA PRO A 126 0.13 -13.83 2.83
C PRO A 126 1.65 -13.90 3.03
N THR A 127 2.42 -13.30 2.14
CA THR A 127 3.89 -13.27 2.16
C THR A 127 4.41 -11.93 1.70
N GLN A 128 5.67 -11.62 2.01
CA GLN A 128 6.36 -10.44 1.50
C GLN A 128 6.44 -10.43 -0.04
N GLN A 129 6.62 -11.60 -0.66
CA GLN A 129 6.65 -11.74 -2.12
C GLN A 129 5.30 -11.35 -2.73
N ALA A 130 4.18 -11.84 -2.18
CA ALA A 130 2.84 -11.48 -2.63
C ALA A 130 2.58 -9.97 -2.55
N LEU A 131 3.14 -9.28 -1.54
CA LEU A 131 3.07 -7.81 -1.45
C LEU A 131 3.83 -7.14 -2.59
N ILE A 132 5.03 -7.61 -2.92
CA ILE A 132 5.86 -7.06 -4.01
C ILE A 132 5.16 -7.24 -5.36
N GLU A 133 4.64 -8.43 -5.63
CA GLU A 133 3.92 -8.74 -6.87
C GLU A 133 2.65 -7.90 -7.03
N SER A 134 1.93 -7.70 -5.94
CA SER A 134 0.74 -6.84 -5.93
C SER A 134 1.09 -5.38 -6.21
N LYS A 135 2.15 -4.86 -5.61
CA LYS A 135 2.68 -3.52 -5.94
C LYS A 135 3.06 -3.41 -7.41
N LYS A 136 3.79 -4.40 -7.94
CA LYS A 136 4.17 -4.47 -9.36
C LYS A 136 2.95 -4.35 -10.26
N ARG A 137 1.87 -5.11 -9.97
CA ARG A 137 0.63 -5.06 -10.74
C ARG A 137 -0.04 -3.68 -10.69
N LEU A 138 -0.19 -3.09 -9.52
CA LEU A 138 -0.88 -1.80 -9.36
C LEU A 138 -0.11 -0.67 -10.04
N VAL A 139 1.22 -0.64 -9.90
CA VAL A 139 2.09 0.32 -10.60
C VAL A 139 1.99 0.12 -12.12
N PHE A 140 1.99 -1.13 -12.60
CA PHE A 140 1.80 -1.42 -14.02
C PHE A 140 0.48 -0.81 -14.53
N ASP A 141 -0.62 -1.01 -13.82
CA ASP A 141 -1.94 -0.47 -14.23
C ASP A 141 -1.93 1.06 -14.34
N GLU A 142 -1.34 1.75 -13.37
CA GLU A 142 -1.25 3.22 -13.39
C GLU A 142 -0.44 3.72 -14.59
N LEU A 143 0.74 3.14 -14.81
CA LEU A 143 1.61 3.52 -15.92
C LEU A 143 1.00 3.13 -17.28
N PHE A 144 0.35 1.98 -17.37
CA PHE A 144 -0.32 1.52 -18.58
C PHE A 144 -1.46 2.45 -19.00
N LEU A 145 -2.31 2.84 -18.05
CA LEU A 145 -3.40 3.80 -18.30
C LEU A 145 -2.85 5.17 -18.69
N LEU A 146 -1.76 5.61 -18.08
CA LEU A 146 -1.09 6.86 -18.43
C LEU A 146 -0.55 6.81 -19.88
N GLN A 147 0.12 5.72 -20.26
CA GLN A 147 0.62 5.50 -21.62
C GLN A 147 -0.51 5.51 -22.65
N ILE A 148 -1.62 4.82 -22.37
CA ILE A 148 -2.80 4.85 -23.26
C ILE A 148 -3.29 6.28 -23.46
N LYS A 149 -3.41 7.07 -22.40
CA LYS A 149 -3.83 8.48 -22.48
C LYS A 149 -2.90 9.31 -23.38
N PHE A 150 -1.58 9.13 -23.23
CA PHE A 150 -0.61 9.81 -24.09
C PHE A 150 -0.70 9.38 -25.55
N LEU A 151 -0.85 8.09 -25.83
CA LEU A 151 -0.99 7.58 -27.19
C LEU A 151 -2.26 8.08 -27.86
N LEU A 152 -3.37 8.10 -27.14
CA LEU A 152 -4.64 8.64 -27.64
C LEU A 152 -4.54 10.14 -27.93
N ARG A 153 -3.89 10.92 -27.06
CA ARG A 153 -3.65 12.34 -27.28
C ARG A 153 -2.78 12.57 -28.51
N LYS A 154 -1.66 11.86 -28.64
CA LYS A 154 -0.76 11.91 -29.80
C LYS A 154 -1.51 11.57 -31.10
N ARG A 155 -2.32 10.52 -31.07
CA ARG A 155 -3.14 10.10 -32.23
C ARG A 155 -4.15 11.17 -32.64
N LYS A 156 -4.79 11.83 -31.66
CA LYS A 156 -5.72 12.94 -31.92
C LYS A 156 -5.01 14.15 -32.53
N THR A 157 -3.85 14.52 -31.98
CA THR A 157 -3.05 15.64 -32.49
C THR A 157 -2.56 15.37 -33.91
N ASN A 158 -2.00 14.19 -34.20
CA ASN A 158 -1.49 13.84 -35.51
C ASN A 158 -2.58 13.76 -36.59
N LYS A 159 -3.83 13.47 -36.24
CA LYS A 159 -4.92 13.48 -37.21
C LYS A 159 -5.36 14.90 -37.64
N ASN A 160 -5.11 15.90 -36.80
CA ASN A 160 -5.59 17.26 -36.99
C ASN A 160 -4.50 18.25 -37.49
N VAL A 161 -3.27 17.79 -37.67
CA VAL A 161 -2.15 18.66 -38.08
C VAL A 161 -1.70 18.27 -39.48
N THR A 162 -2.14 19.02 -40.47
CA THR A 162 -1.45 19.14 -41.76
C THR A 162 -0.27 20.07 -41.53
N SER A 163 0.94 19.52 -41.37
CA SER A 163 2.13 20.35 -41.31
C SER A 163 2.43 20.91 -42.71
N GLN A 164 2.55 22.22 -42.78
CA GLN A 164 3.07 22.88 -44.00
C GLN A 164 4.52 22.42 -44.22
N GLN A 165 4.82 21.87 -45.39
CA GLN A 165 6.21 21.56 -45.74
C GLN A 165 6.99 22.86 -45.84
N LEU A 166 7.83 23.10 -44.84
CA LEU A 166 8.77 24.20 -44.91
C LEU A 166 9.89 23.86 -45.90
N PRO A 167 10.18 24.69 -46.91
CA PRO A 167 11.29 24.43 -47.81
C PRO A 167 12.59 24.39 -47.01
N GLN A 168 13.28 23.27 -47.07
CA GLN A 168 14.56 23.08 -46.39
C GLN A 168 15.66 23.87 -47.12
N LYS A 169 15.87 25.13 -46.76
CA LYS A 169 17.08 25.86 -47.15
C LYS A 169 18.26 25.38 -46.32
N LYS A 170 18.95 24.35 -46.83
CA LYS A 170 20.11 23.73 -46.17
C LYS A 170 21.22 24.73 -45.80
N SER A 171 21.36 25.83 -46.58
CA SER A 171 22.34 26.90 -46.29
C SER A 171 22.01 27.65 -45.00
N LEU A 172 20.76 28.10 -44.82
CA LEU A 172 20.31 28.79 -43.61
C LEU A 172 20.39 27.91 -42.35
N LEU A 173 20.06 26.64 -42.49
CA LEU A 173 20.18 25.69 -41.37
C LEU A 173 21.66 25.56 -40.95
N LYS A 174 22.57 25.45 -41.91
CA LYS A 174 23.99 25.30 -41.64
C LYS A 174 24.59 26.59 -40.99
N GLU A 175 24.21 27.77 -41.43
CA GLU A 175 24.57 29.01 -40.78
C GLU A 175 24.04 29.11 -39.36
N PHE A 176 22.78 28.78 -39.18
CA PHE A 176 22.16 28.76 -37.83
C PHE A 176 22.87 27.78 -36.89
N LEU A 177 23.18 26.56 -37.32
CA LEU A 177 23.89 25.59 -36.52
C LEU A 177 25.29 26.04 -36.12
N ASN A 178 25.97 26.81 -36.99
CA ASN A 178 27.28 27.38 -36.68
C ASN A 178 27.25 28.50 -35.64
N THR A 179 26.09 29.05 -35.30
CA THR A 179 25.95 30.08 -34.27
C THR A 179 25.88 29.52 -32.86
N PHE A 180 25.71 28.18 -32.69
CA PHE A 180 25.67 27.61 -31.37
C PHE A 180 27.05 27.55 -30.73
N PRO A 181 27.18 27.91 -29.43
CA PRO A 181 28.43 27.81 -28.68
C PRO A 181 28.77 26.39 -28.21
N PHE A 182 28.03 25.39 -28.67
CA PHE A 182 28.17 23.97 -28.31
C PHE A 182 27.92 23.06 -29.50
N GLU A 183 28.47 21.85 -29.48
CA GLU A 183 28.21 20.82 -30.47
C GLU A 183 26.89 20.09 -30.17
N LEU A 184 26.13 19.81 -31.24
CA LEU A 184 24.89 19.02 -31.11
C LEU A 184 25.19 17.56 -30.81
N THR A 185 24.33 16.93 -30.03
CA THR A 185 24.42 15.46 -29.78
C THR A 185 24.03 14.67 -31.02
N LYS A 186 24.45 13.40 -31.10
CA LYS A 186 24.12 12.52 -32.24
C LYS A 186 22.62 12.35 -32.52
N SER A 187 21.77 12.60 -31.52
CA SER A 187 20.29 12.51 -31.60
C SER A 187 19.60 13.82 -31.93
N GLN A 188 20.30 14.94 -31.87
CA GLN A 188 19.87 16.26 -32.31
C GLN A 188 20.23 16.51 -33.76
#